data_5a4f968c57f9e5cd7f4a96c98ecea772
#
_entry.id   5a4f968c57f9e5cd7f4a96c98ecea772
#
_cell.length_a   1.000
_cell.length_b   1.000
_cell.length_c   1.000
_cell.angle_alpha   90.00
_cell.angle_beta   90.00
_cell.angle_gamma   90.00
#
_symmetry.space_group_name_H-M   'P 1'
#
loop_
_entity.id
_entity.type
_entity.pdbx_description
1 polymer ?
#
loop_
_entity_poly.entity_id
_entity_poly.type
_entity_poly.pdbx_seq_one_letter_code
_entity_poly.pdbx_strand_id
1 'polypeptide(L)'
;MKATKNIDAWRLVAELGEGGGYKAASVKLGLDFPTCTRLMQKLEAELGTELVVRNVRPAQLTDAGKFLLPSARAVSQAHEEALQCAVSLAEVPMTIRLSIPVNCPRESIHELIQNYGREFPAFAVEILSDM
;
A
#
# COMPACT_ATOMS: atom_id res chain seq x y z
N MET A 1 17.17 7.37 -12.90
CA MET A 1 16.88 7.58 -11.46
C MET A 1 15.95 6.48 -10.95
N LYS A 2 16.50 5.29 -10.72
CA LYS A 2 15.71 4.12 -10.32
C LYS A 2 15.31 4.13 -8.84
N ALA A 3 16.19 4.58 -7.94
CA ALA A 3 15.90 4.60 -6.50
C ALA A 3 14.93 5.71 -6.11
N THR A 4 14.94 6.85 -6.80
CA THR A 4 13.96 7.92 -6.57
C THR A 4 12.54 7.52 -6.96
N LYS A 5 12.39 6.52 -7.82
CA LYS A 5 11.09 5.94 -8.19
C LYS A 5 10.64 4.83 -7.22
N ASN A 6 11.52 4.38 -6.34
CA ASN A 6 11.22 3.31 -5.39
C ASN A 6 10.56 3.89 -4.14
N ILE A 7 9.31 3.51 -3.91
CA ILE A 7 8.54 3.94 -2.73
C ILE A 7 9.25 3.53 -1.43
N ASP A 8 9.90 2.38 -1.39
CA ASP A 8 10.59 1.90 -0.19
C ASP A 8 11.75 2.80 0.22
N ALA A 9 12.43 3.43 -0.75
CA ALA A 9 13.48 4.41 -0.46
C ALA A 9 12.92 5.63 0.28
N TRP A 10 11.78 6.15 -0.16
CA TRP A 10 11.10 7.26 0.51
C TRP A 10 10.54 6.87 1.88
N ARG A 11 9.96 5.69 1.99
CA ARG A 11 9.51 5.14 3.27
C ARG A 11 10.64 4.99 4.26
N LEU A 12 11.83 4.60 3.78
CA LEU A 12 13.04 4.48 4.59
C LEU A 12 13.46 5.85 5.15
N VAL A 13 13.44 6.90 4.33
CA VAL A 13 13.72 8.27 4.81
C VAL A 13 12.73 8.66 5.91
N ALA A 14 11.45 8.39 5.73
CA ALA A 14 10.42 8.67 6.71
C ALA A 14 10.68 7.93 8.04
N GLU A 15 11.04 6.65 7.97
CA GLU A 15 11.32 5.84 9.17
C GLU A 15 12.58 6.29 9.90
N LEU A 16 13.63 6.66 9.19
CA LEU A 16 14.84 7.20 9.81
C LEU A 16 14.56 8.53 10.52
N GLY A 17 13.59 9.30 10.03
CA GLY A 17 13.13 10.52 10.69
C GLY A 17 12.46 10.29 12.03
N GLU A 18 11.95 9.08 12.30
CA GLU A 18 11.36 8.71 13.59
C GLU A 18 12.41 8.46 14.69
N GLY A 19 13.70 8.34 14.35
CA GLY A 19 14.79 8.27 15.30
C GLY A 19 15.23 6.87 15.73
N GLY A 20 14.59 5.82 15.23
CA GLY A 20 14.92 4.43 15.58
C GLY A 20 16.08 3.81 14.80
N GLY A 21 16.64 4.52 13.84
CA GLY A 21 17.72 4.04 12.98
C GLY A 21 17.31 2.97 12.00
N TYR A 22 18.30 2.35 11.36
CA TYR A 22 18.04 1.30 10.35
C TYR A 22 17.38 0.05 10.92
N LYS A 23 17.66 -0.28 12.18
CA LYS A 23 17.08 -1.46 12.82
C LYS A 23 15.54 -1.35 12.90
N ALA A 24 15.05 -0.24 13.42
CA ALA A 24 13.61 0.00 13.50
C ALA A 24 12.98 0.13 12.11
N ALA A 25 13.65 0.79 11.18
CA ALA A 25 13.20 0.94 9.80
C ALA A 25 13.09 -0.41 9.08
N SER A 26 14.08 -1.28 9.25
CA SER A 26 14.08 -2.61 8.62
C SER A 26 12.90 -3.47 9.10
N VAL A 27 12.62 -3.45 10.40
CA VAL A 27 11.47 -4.17 10.98
C VAL A 27 10.15 -3.64 10.41
N LYS A 28 9.97 -2.33 10.39
CA LYS A 28 8.74 -1.70 9.97
C LYS A 28 8.47 -1.84 8.47
N LEU A 29 9.53 -1.78 7.65
CA LEU A 29 9.42 -1.94 6.19
C LEU A 29 9.41 -3.40 5.74
N GLY A 30 9.73 -4.34 6.63
CA GLY A 30 9.85 -5.74 6.27
C GLY A 30 11.04 -6.04 5.36
N LEU A 31 12.10 -5.23 5.43
CA LEU A 31 13.32 -5.37 4.64
C LEU A 31 14.49 -5.71 5.55
N ASP A 32 15.48 -6.44 5.03
CA ASP A 32 16.70 -6.71 5.76
C ASP A 32 17.62 -5.48 5.80
N PHE A 33 18.52 -5.44 6.77
CA PHE A 33 19.43 -4.32 6.97
C PHE A 33 20.28 -3.99 5.74
N PRO A 34 20.92 -4.97 5.05
CA PRO A 34 21.69 -4.68 3.85
C PRO A 34 20.88 -4.05 2.72
N THR A 35 19.62 -4.45 2.57
CA THR A 35 18.70 -3.88 1.57
C THR A 35 18.39 -2.42 1.89
N CYS A 36 18.10 -2.11 3.16
CA CYS A 36 17.87 -0.73 3.61
C CYS A 36 19.07 0.16 3.34
N THR A 37 20.26 -0.29 3.70
CA THR A 37 21.51 0.45 3.48
C THR A 37 21.74 0.71 1.99
N ARG A 38 21.51 -0.31 1.15
CA ARG A 38 21.66 -0.21 -0.30
C ARG A 38 20.67 0.77 -0.93
N LEU A 39 19.41 0.73 -0.49
CA LEU A 39 18.38 1.67 -0.95
C LEU A 39 18.78 3.11 -0.64
N MET A 40 19.24 3.36 0.57
CA MET A 40 19.68 4.70 0.97
C MET A 40 20.88 5.18 0.15
N GLN A 41 21.88 4.33 -0.03
CA GLN A 41 23.06 4.66 -0.83
C GLN A 41 22.69 4.98 -2.29
N LYS A 42 21.79 4.21 -2.89
CA LYS A 42 21.32 4.46 -4.25
C LYS A 42 20.56 5.79 -4.35
N LEU A 43 19.70 6.07 -3.37
CA LEU A 43 18.94 7.33 -3.33
C LEU A 43 19.90 8.52 -3.20
N GLU A 44 20.86 8.45 -2.28
CA GLU A 44 21.88 9.47 -2.10
C GLU A 44 22.70 9.69 -3.36
N ALA A 45 23.12 8.62 -4.04
CA ALA A 45 23.86 8.69 -5.29
C ALA A 45 23.06 9.37 -6.41
N GLU A 46 21.79 9.04 -6.54
CA GLU A 46 20.91 9.65 -7.56
C GLU A 46 20.64 11.13 -7.30
N LEU A 47 20.47 11.51 -6.04
CA LEU A 47 20.24 12.90 -5.65
C LEU A 47 21.54 13.71 -5.57
N GLY A 48 22.69 13.05 -5.54
CA GLY A 48 23.99 13.69 -5.39
C GLY A 48 24.19 14.34 -4.02
N THR A 49 23.50 13.87 -2.99
CA THR A 49 23.50 14.47 -1.65
C THR A 49 23.38 13.38 -0.60
N GLU A 50 24.16 13.50 0.47
CA GLU A 50 24.04 12.61 1.63
C GLU A 50 22.77 12.94 2.43
N LEU A 51 21.96 11.93 2.70
CA LEU A 51 20.72 12.05 3.47
C LEU A 51 20.87 11.53 4.90
N VAL A 52 21.89 10.71 5.15
CA VAL A 52 22.18 10.10 6.45
C VAL A 52 23.57 10.50 6.90
N VAL A 53 23.70 10.89 8.17
CA VAL A 53 24.99 11.24 8.78
C VAL A 53 25.83 9.96 8.93
N ARG A 54 27.08 10.01 8.46
CA ARG A 54 28.01 8.87 8.55
C ARG A 54 28.48 8.65 9.99
N ASN A 55 28.67 7.39 10.35
CA ASN A 55 29.28 6.95 11.62
C ASN A 55 28.53 7.40 12.88
N VAL A 56 27.24 7.69 12.78
CA VAL A 56 26.38 8.01 13.92
C VAL A 56 25.38 6.88 14.11
N ARG A 57 25.22 6.43 15.35
CA ARG A 57 24.25 5.39 15.70
C ARG A 57 23.41 5.85 16.90
N PRO A 58 22.07 5.74 16.85
CA PRO A 58 21.28 5.33 15.68
C PRO A 58 21.45 6.33 14.51
N ALA A 59 21.18 5.84 13.28
CA ALA A 59 21.34 6.66 12.06
C ALA A 59 20.44 7.89 12.14
N GLN A 60 21.02 9.04 11.81
CA GLN A 60 20.34 10.34 11.82
C GLN A 60 20.34 10.94 10.43
N LEU A 61 19.31 11.70 10.11
CA LEU A 61 19.23 12.43 8.84
C LEU A 61 20.11 13.66 8.85
N THR A 62 20.74 13.94 7.70
CA THR A 62 21.41 15.23 7.44
C THR A 62 20.36 16.34 7.29
N ASP A 63 20.81 17.60 7.17
CA ASP A 63 19.89 18.71 6.89
C ASP A 63 19.13 18.48 5.58
N ALA A 64 19.77 17.92 4.56
CA ALA A 64 19.10 17.54 3.31
C ALA A 64 18.04 16.45 3.54
N GLY A 65 18.35 15.44 4.34
CA GLY A 65 17.39 14.41 4.72
C GLY A 65 16.19 14.98 5.48
N LYS A 66 16.44 15.89 6.40
CA LYS A 66 15.38 16.60 7.14
C LYS A 66 14.51 17.47 6.25
N PHE A 67 15.13 18.08 5.24
CA PHE A 67 14.39 18.88 4.24
C PHE A 67 13.41 18.01 3.43
N LEU A 68 13.81 16.80 3.08
CA LEU A 68 12.98 15.85 2.33
C LEU A 68 11.96 15.12 3.21
N LEU A 69 12.12 15.14 4.52
CA LEU A 69 11.33 14.36 5.46
C LEU A 69 9.81 14.60 5.35
N PRO A 70 9.30 15.84 5.25
CA PRO A 70 7.86 16.05 5.09
C PRO A 70 7.30 15.37 3.83
N SER A 71 8.00 15.44 2.71
CA SER A 71 7.60 14.78 1.47
C SER A 71 7.68 13.26 1.59
N ALA A 72 8.72 12.74 2.23
CA ALA A 72 8.88 11.32 2.47
C ALA A 72 7.76 10.77 3.37
N ARG A 73 7.38 11.53 4.41
CA ARG A 73 6.24 11.17 5.27
C ARG A 73 4.92 11.15 4.51
N ALA A 74 4.71 12.09 3.60
CA ALA A 74 3.51 12.14 2.76
C ALA A 74 3.42 10.90 1.86
N VAL A 75 4.52 10.47 1.25
CA VAL A 75 4.59 9.26 0.43
C VAL A 75 4.30 8.02 1.29
N SER A 76 4.92 7.91 2.46
CA SER A 76 4.73 6.79 3.38
C SER A 76 3.28 6.70 3.86
N GLN A 77 2.68 7.82 4.21
CA GLN A 77 1.29 7.89 4.67
C GLN A 77 0.31 7.52 3.56
N ALA A 78 0.52 8.03 2.35
CA ALA A 78 -0.31 7.69 1.20
C ALA A 78 -0.23 6.19 0.88
N HIS A 79 0.94 5.58 1.00
CA HIS A 79 1.12 4.14 0.83
C HIS A 79 0.34 3.34 1.87
N GLU A 80 0.42 3.73 3.16
CA GLU A 80 -0.36 3.10 4.23
C GLU A 80 -1.87 3.22 3.99
N GLU A 81 -2.34 4.40 3.61
CA GLU A 81 -3.75 4.63 3.29
C GLU A 81 -4.21 3.77 2.11
N ALA A 82 -3.39 3.63 1.08
CA ALA A 82 -3.68 2.78 -0.07
C ALA A 82 -3.79 1.30 0.34
N LEU A 83 -2.91 0.82 1.22
CA LEU A 83 -2.97 -0.54 1.76
C LEU A 83 -4.24 -0.77 2.57
N GLN A 84 -4.64 0.19 3.41
CA GLN A 84 -5.88 0.11 4.17
C GLN A 84 -7.11 0.08 3.27
N CYS A 85 -7.14 0.89 2.22
CA CYS A 85 -8.19 0.86 1.22
C CYS A 85 -8.26 -0.51 0.52
N ALA A 86 -7.11 -1.09 0.19
CA ALA A 86 -7.04 -2.41 -0.44
C ALA A 86 -7.59 -3.52 0.45
N VAL A 87 -7.30 -3.46 1.76
CA VAL A 87 -7.88 -4.40 2.75
C VAL A 87 -9.39 -4.25 2.81
N SER A 88 -9.90 -3.03 2.74
CA SER A 88 -11.34 -2.74 2.80
C SER A 88 -12.10 -3.15 1.53
N LEU A 89 -11.42 -3.47 0.42
CA LEU A 89 -12.08 -3.93 -0.81
C LEU A 89 -12.96 -5.16 -0.60
N ALA A 90 -12.57 -6.06 0.30
CA ALA A 90 -13.35 -7.25 0.63
C ALA A 90 -14.65 -6.92 1.39
N GLU A 91 -14.74 -5.74 1.99
CA GLU A 91 -15.85 -5.29 2.80
C GLU A 91 -16.79 -4.32 2.08
N VAL A 92 -16.38 -3.82 0.88
CA VAL A 92 -17.22 -2.91 0.10
C VAL A 92 -18.44 -3.66 -0.42
N PRO A 93 -19.67 -3.27 -0.04
CA PRO A 93 -20.85 -3.90 -0.54
C PRO A 93 -21.00 -3.60 -2.03
N MET A 94 -20.92 -4.64 -2.86
CA MET A 94 -21.22 -4.55 -4.29
C MET A 94 -22.65 -4.98 -4.55
N THR A 95 -23.44 -4.09 -5.13
CA THR A 95 -24.80 -4.41 -5.58
C THR A 95 -24.78 -4.65 -7.08
N ILE A 96 -25.12 -5.87 -7.49
CA ILE A 96 -25.29 -6.20 -8.91
C ILE A 96 -26.79 -6.25 -9.20
N ARG A 97 -27.22 -5.49 -10.21
CA ARG A 97 -28.58 -5.50 -10.73
C ARG A 97 -28.66 -6.45 -11.90
N LEU A 98 -29.48 -7.48 -11.78
CA LEU A 98 -29.72 -8.45 -12.83
C LEU A 98 -31.13 -8.26 -13.38
N SER A 99 -31.25 -8.03 -14.69
CA SER A 99 -32.52 -8.05 -15.39
C SER A 99 -32.74 -9.46 -15.94
N ILE A 100 -33.86 -10.08 -15.51
CA ILE A 100 -34.13 -11.48 -15.82
C ILE A 100 -35.42 -11.56 -16.65
N PRO A 101 -35.41 -12.26 -17.80
CA PRO A 101 -36.64 -12.52 -18.57
C PRO A 101 -37.63 -13.36 -17.75
N VAL A 102 -38.91 -13.10 -17.94
CA VAL A 102 -40.00 -13.74 -17.19
C VAL A 102 -40.02 -15.27 -17.28
N ASN A 103 -39.46 -15.82 -18.34
CA ASN A 103 -39.40 -17.26 -18.60
C ASN A 103 -38.07 -17.94 -18.21
N CYS A 104 -37.25 -17.28 -17.37
CA CYS A 104 -36.06 -17.89 -16.87
C CYS A 104 -36.32 -18.78 -15.66
N PRO A 105 -35.76 -20.02 -15.59
CA PRO A 105 -35.94 -20.88 -14.43
C PRO A 105 -35.32 -20.28 -13.17
N ARG A 106 -36.14 -20.17 -12.10
CA ARG A 106 -35.71 -19.59 -10.82
C ARG A 106 -34.55 -20.36 -10.16
N GLU A 107 -34.51 -21.67 -10.37
CA GLU A 107 -33.49 -22.55 -9.79
C GLU A 107 -32.08 -22.22 -10.31
N SER A 108 -31.94 -21.96 -11.61
CA SER A 108 -30.68 -21.58 -12.24
C SER A 108 -30.14 -20.25 -11.69
N ILE A 109 -31.02 -19.31 -11.40
CA ILE A 109 -30.67 -18.01 -10.84
C ILE A 109 -30.20 -18.16 -9.39
N HIS A 110 -30.92 -18.97 -8.62
CA HIS A 110 -30.59 -19.21 -7.22
C HIS A 110 -29.23 -19.88 -7.07
N GLU A 111 -28.91 -20.85 -7.92
CA GLU A 111 -27.63 -21.53 -7.95
C GLU A 111 -26.48 -20.58 -8.32
N LEU A 112 -26.70 -19.70 -9.31
CA LEU A 112 -25.73 -18.69 -9.72
C LEU A 112 -25.45 -17.71 -8.57
N ILE A 113 -26.48 -17.22 -7.87
CA ILE A 113 -26.35 -16.30 -6.74
C ILE A 113 -25.61 -16.96 -5.58
N GLN A 114 -25.89 -18.22 -5.28
CA GLN A 114 -25.17 -18.96 -4.22
C GLN A 114 -23.69 -19.15 -4.54
N ASN A 115 -23.34 -19.48 -5.78
CA ASN A 115 -21.97 -19.65 -6.20
C ASN A 115 -21.17 -18.35 -6.10
N TYR A 116 -21.74 -17.24 -6.55
CA TYR A 116 -21.10 -15.91 -6.42
C TYR A 116 -21.00 -15.43 -4.96
N GLY A 117 -22.02 -15.70 -4.14
CA GLY A 117 -22.02 -15.32 -2.74
C GLY A 117 -20.96 -16.01 -1.89
N ARG A 118 -20.45 -17.17 -2.31
CA ARG A 118 -19.32 -17.87 -1.66
C ARG A 118 -17.97 -17.22 -1.96
N GLU A 119 -17.77 -16.74 -3.20
CA GLU A 119 -16.54 -16.06 -3.60
C GLU A 119 -16.50 -14.61 -3.14
N PHE A 120 -17.63 -13.95 -3.04
CA PHE A 120 -17.74 -12.52 -2.71
C PHE A 120 -18.78 -12.31 -1.59
N PRO A 121 -18.41 -12.49 -0.31
CA PRO A 121 -19.37 -12.44 0.79
C PRO A 121 -20.05 -11.08 1.01
N ALA A 122 -19.48 -9.99 0.50
CA ALA A 122 -20.07 -8.64 0.56
C ALA A 122 -20.97 -8.30 -0.65
N PHE A 123 -21.43 -9.30 -1.35
CA PHE A 123 -22.13 -9.19 -2.62
C PHE A 123 -23.66 -9.18 -2.39
N ALA A 124 -24.34 -8.12 -2.82
CA ALA A 124 -25.79 -8.02 -2.81
C ALA A 124 -26.31 -8.06 -4.25
N VAL A 125 -27.34 -8.87 -4.50
CA VAL A 125 -27.96 -9.01 -5.81
C VAL A 125 -29.38 -8.42 -5.78
N GLU A 126 -29.63 -7.47 -6.66
CA GLU A 126 -30.97 -6.93 -6.90
C GLU A 126 -31.51 -7.52 -8.20
N ILE A 127 -32.64 -8.23 -8.09
CA ILE A 127 -33.27 -8.89 -9.25
C ILE A 127 -34.41 -8.00 -9.74
N LEU A 128 -34.31 -7.55 -10.99
CA LEU A 128 -35.34 -6.81 -11.68
C LEU A 128 -36.05 -7.77 -12.64
N SER A 129 -37.33 -8.04 -12.42
CA SER A 129 -38.14 -8.79 -13.36
C SER A 129 -38.85 -7.82 -14.29
N ASP A 130 -38.53 -7.88 -15.57
CA ASP A 130 -39.31 -7.19 -16.62
C ASP A 130 -40.61 -7.92 -16.83
N MET A 131 -41.67 -7.19 -16.61
CA MET A 131 -43.00 -7.68 -16.97
C MET A 131 -43.26 -7.49 -18.46
#